data_8252a47b13b9d5d4f82ae154f0462b82
#
_entry.id   8252a47b13b9d5d4f82ae154f0462b82
#
_cell.length_a   1.000
_cell.length_b   1.000
_cell.length_c   1.000
_cell.angle_alpha   90.00
_cell.angle_beta   90.00
_cell.angle_gamma   90.00
#
_symmetry.space_group_name_H-M   'P 1'
#
loop_
_entity.id
_entity.type
_entity.pdbx_description
1 polymer ?
#
loop_
_entity_poly.entity_id
_entity_poly.type
_entity_poly.pdbx_seq_one_letter_code
_entity_poly.pdbx_strand_id
1 'polypeptide(L)'
;MLKVLLAEDDRTMVSLLKTFLSMEGFQVITLAGATSDILEIVRRERPAIVLMDIFLGAENGIDVLRKLRQMPDLSKMKVIMSSGMNLRDECLAAGANDFLLKPYMPDDLLKMLKSNS
;
A
#
# COMPACT_ATOMS: atom_id res chain seq x y z
N MET A 1 -14.59 10.24 3.16
CA MET A 1 -14.20 8.95 2.56
C MET A 1 -12.69 8.88 2.44
N LEU A 2 -12.07 7.88 3.03
CA LEU A 2 -10.63 7.72 2.95
C LEU A 2 -10.23 7.10 1.60
N LYS A 3 -9.19 7.66 1.01
CA LYS A 3 -8.64 7.17 -0.24
C LYS A 3 -7.46 6.25 0.04
N VAL A 4 -7.50 5.03 -0.49
CA VAL A 4 -6.45 4.02 -0.32
C VAL A 4 -5.88 3.68 -1.70
N LEU A 5 -4.55 3.72 -1.82
CA LEU A 5 -3.86 3.23 -3.00
C LEU A 5 -3.43 1.78 -2.76
N LEU A 6 -3.85 0.88 -3.65
CA LEU A 6 -3.40 -0.52 -3.64
C LEU A 6 -2.26 -0.66 -4.64
N ALA A 7 -1.04 -0.76 -4.15
CA ALA A 7 0.13 -1.03 -4.98
C ALA A 7 0.42 -2.53 -4.94
N GLU A 8 -0.29 -3.27 -5.78
CA GLU A 8 -0.28 -4.72 -5.87
C GLU A 8 -0.39 -5.13 -7.34
N ASP A 9 0.37 -6.12 -7.78
CA ASP A 9 0.34 -6.58 -9.17
C ASP A 9 -0.50 -7.84 -9.39
N ASP A 10 -0.92 -8.54 -8.34
CA ASP A 10 -1.84 -9.68 -8.44
C ASP A 10 -3.26 -9.17 -8.72
N ARG A 11 -3.72 -9.34 -9.95
CA ARG A 11 -5.01 -8.81 -10.40
C ARG A 11 -6.19 -9.38 -9.62
N THR A 12 -6.14 -10.65 -9.26
CA THR A 12 -7.20 -11.28 -8.48
C THR A 12 -7.29 -10.64 -7.10
N MET A 13 -6.16 -10.48 -6.44
CA MET A 13 -6.10 -9.85 -5.13
C MET A 13 -6.57 -8.40 -5.18
N VAL A 14 -6.13 -7.64 -6.18
CA VAL A 14 -6.56 -6.25 -6.37
C VAL A 14 -8.07 -6.18 -6.52
N SER A 15 -8.65 -7.05 -7.35
CA SER A 15 -10.10 -7.07 -7.59
C SER A 15 -10.87 -7.36 -6.30
N LEU A 16 -10.43 -8.36 -5.55
CA LEU A 16 -11.08 -8.74 -4.28
C LEU A 16 -10.98 -7.62 -3.25
N LEU A 17 -9.80 -7.05 -3.07
CA LEU A 17 -9.58 -6.00 -2.10
C LEU A 17 -10.33 -4.71 -2.49
N LYS A 18 -10.33 -4.36 -3.77
CA LYS A 18 -11.06 -3.19 -4.25
C LYS A 18 -12.54 -3.32 -3.95
N THR A 19 -13.13 -4.48 -4.24
CA THR A 19 -14.54 -4.73 -3.97
C THR A 19 -14.83 -4.65 -2.48
N PHE A 20 -14.04 -5.34 -1.67
CA PHE A 20 -14.22 -5.36 -0.22
C PHE A 20 -14.11 -3.96 0.39
N LEU A 21 -13.04 -3.24 0.08
CA LEU A 21 -12.79 -1.92 0.65
C LEU A 21 -13.81 -0.89 0.17
N SER A 22 -14.26 -0.98 -1.08
CA SER A 22 -15.30 -0.10 -1.59
C SER A 22 -16.61 -0.29 -0.84
N MET A 23 -16.94 -1.53 -0.51
CA MET A 23 -18.13 -1.84 0.30
C MET A 23 -18.02 -1.29 1.71
N GLU A 24 -16.81 -1.16 2.22
CA GLU A 24 -16.55 -0.61 3.56
C GLU A 24 -16.42 0.92 3.56
N GLY A 25 -16.67 1.57 2.42
CA GLY A 25 -16.70 3.01 2.33
C GLY A 25 -15.38 3.67 1.94
N PHE A 26 -14.37 2.90 1.56
CA PHE A 26 -13.10 3.48 1.08
C PHE A 26 -13.17 3.80 -0.39
N GLN A 27 -12.49 4.87 -0.80
CA GLN A 27 -12.22 5.14 -2.21
C GLN A 27 -10.89 4.43 -2.55
N VAL A 28 -10.93 3.52 -3.52
CA VAL A 28 -9.79 2.68 -3.85
C VAL A 28 -9.18 3.11 -5.18
N ILE A 29 -7.88 3.41 -5.15
CA ILE A 29 -7.08 3.67 -6.34
C ILE A 29 -6.19 2.46 -6.57
N THR A 30 -6.08 2.02 -7.81
CA THR A 30 -5.22 0.88 -8.17
C THR A 30 -4.16 1.32 -9.16
N LEU A 31 -3.10 0.54 -9.27
CA LEU A 31 -2.09 0.78 -10.30
C LEU A 31 -2.69 0.47 -11.66
N ALA A 32 -2.57 1.40 -12.59
CA ALA A 32 -3.08 1.25 -13.94
C ALA A 32 -1.94 0.83 -14.86
N GLY A 33 -1.89 -0.45 -15.19
CA GLY A 33 -0.90 -0.99 -16.11
C GLY A 33 0.44 -1.28 -15.44
N ALA A 34 1.32 -1.95 -16.18
CA ALA A 34 2.59 -2.46 -15.68
C ALA A 34 3.68 -1.40 -15.53
N THR A 35 3.46 -0.21 -16.06
CA THR A 35 4.47 0.86 -16.11
C THR A 35 4.17 2.03 -15.19
N SER A 36 3.21 1.86 -14.28
CA SER A 36 2.80 2.94 -13.40
C SER A 36 3.90 3.28 -12.40
N ASP A 37 4.26 4.55 -12.34
CA ASP A 37 5.18 5.07 -11.34
C ASP A 37 4.39 5.33 -10.07
N ILE A 38 4.66 4.55 -9.03
CA ILE A 38 3.95 4.63 -7.75
C ILE A 38 4.11 6.01 -7.13
N LEU A 39 5.30 6.59 -7.17
CA LEU A 39 5.55 7.91 -6.59
C LEU A 39 4.74 9.00 -7.28
N GLU A 40 4.62 8.91 -8.61
CA GLU A 40 3.81 9.84 -9.38
C GLU A 40 2.31 9.70 -9.03
N ILE A 41 1.83 8.46 -8.91
CA ILE A 41 0.45 8.21 -8.53
C ILE A 41 0.15 8.75 -7.14
N VAL A 42 1.04 8.52 -6.19
CA VAL A 42 0.89 9.04 -4.82
C VAL A 42 0.83 10.57 -4.83
N ARG A 43 1.67 11.22 -5.61
CA ARG A 43 1.64 12.68 -5.73
C ARG A 43 0.34 13.20 -6.32
N ARG A 44 -0.13 12.55 -7.37
CA ARG A 44 -1.34 12.96 -8.07
C ARG A 44 -2.59 12.70 -7.24
N GLU A 45 -2.69 11.52 -6.66
CA GLU A 45 -3.90 11.07 -5.98
C GLU A 45 -3.96 11.46 -4.51
N ARG A 46 -2.83 11.69 -3.88
CA ARG A 46 -2.74 12.02 -2.46
C ARG A 46 -3.57 11.10 -1.59
N PRO A 47 -3.36 9.77 -1.66
CA PRO A 47 -4.14 8.85 -0.84
C PRO A 47 -3.88 9.06 0.65
N ALA A 48 -4.85 8.71 1.49
CA ALA A 48 -4.66 8.73 2.93
C ALA A 48 -3.69 7.63 3.37
N ILE A 49 -3.77 6.47 2.70
CA ILE A 49 -2.95 5.31 3.03
C ILE A 49 -2.52 4.62 1.74
N VAL A 50 -1.28 4.15 1.69
CA VAL A 50 -0.77 3.28 0.62
C VAL A 50 -0.61 1.88 1.20
N LEU A 51 -1.27 0.89 0.61
CA LEU A 51 -1.00 -0.52 0.88
C LEU A 51 -0.12 -1.02 -0.26
N MET A 52 1.12 -1.38 0.06
CA MET A 52 2.12 -1.70 -0.95
C MET A 52 2.74 -3.08 -0.71
N ASP A 53 2.71 -3.91 -1.74
CA ASP A 53 3.44 -5.17 -1.73
C ASP A 53 4.95 -4.90 -1.87
N ILE A 54 5.76 -5.67 -1.17
CA ILE A 54 7.21 -5.57 -1.30
C ILE A 54 7.64 -5.99 -2.72
N PHE A 55 7.02 -7.04 -3.24
CA PHE A 55 7.39 -7.57 -4.57
C PHE A 55 6.39 -7.09 -5.61
N LEU A 56 6.75 -6.02 -6.33
CA LEU A 56 5.92 -5.36 -7.33
C LEU A 56 6.54 -5.56 -8.72
N GLY A 57 6.40 -6.76 -9.27
CA GLY A 57 7.01 -7.07 -10.56
C GLY A 57 8.52 -6.84 -10.51
N ALA A 58 9.04 -5.88 -11.28
CA ALA A 58 10.45 -5.56 -11.32
C ALA A 58 10.91 -4.63 -10.19
N GLU A 59 9.97 -4.04 -9.44
CA GLU A 59 10.31 -3.08 -8.38
C GLU A 59 10.24 -3.72 -7.00
N ASN A 60 11.10 -3.24 -6.10
CA ASN A 60 11.07 -3.61 -4.69
C ASN A 60 10.35 -2.52 -3.92
N GLY A 61 9.25 -2.87 -3.24
CA GLY A 61 8.42 -1.92 -2.51
C GLY A 61 9.16 -1.22 -1.38
N ILE A 62 10.16 -1.87 -0.76
CA ILE A 62 10.96 -1.24 0.29
C ILE A 62 11.78 -0.08 -0.30
N ASP A 63 12.33 -0.25 -1.50
CA ASP A 63 13.06 0.83 -2.17
C ASP A 63 12.14 1.99 -2.51
N VAL A 64 10.93 1.71 -2.97
CA VAL A 64 9.91 2.73 -3.22
C VAL A 64 9.57 3.48 -1.94
N LEU A 65 9.39 2.76 -0.84
CA LEU A 65 9.12 3.35 0.47
C LEU A 65 10.24 4.29 0.91
N ARG A 66 11.50 3.87 0.75
CA ARG A 66 12.65 4.71 1.11
C ARG A 66 12.66 6.01 0.32
N LYS A 67 12.40 5.93 -1.00
CA LYS A 67 12.31 7.12 -1.85
C LYS A 67 11.18 8.04 -1.39
N LEU A 68 10.03 7.47 -1.08
CA LEU A 68 8.87 8.22 -0.62
C LEU A 68 9.18 8.98 0.68
N ARG A 69 9.89 8.35 1.61
CA ARG A 69 10.29 8.98 2.87
C ARG A 69 11.32 10.09 2.71
N GLN A 70 12.06 10.11 1.61
CA GLN A 70 13.03 11.15 1.30
C GLN A 70 12.41 12.38 0.62
N MET A 71 11.16 12.27 0.18
CA MET A 71 10.46 13.36 -0.49
C MET A 71 9.72 14.21 0.55
N PRO A 72 10.05 15.50 0.70
CA PRO A 72 9.47 16.33 1.78
C PRO A 72 7.94 16.39 1.74
N ASP A 73 7.36 16.41 0.54
CA ASP A 73 5.90 16.48 0.37
C ASP A 73 5.18 15.16 0.63
N LEU A 74 5.91 14.04 0.70
CA LEU A 74 5.33 12.71 0.87
C LEU A 74 5.86 11.97 2.10
N SER A 75 6.77 12.58 2.84
CA SER A 75 7.49 11.88 3.91
C SER A 75 6.60 11.41 5.06
N LYS A 76 5.42 11.98 5.22
CA LYS A 76 4.47 11.62 6.29
C LYS A 76 3.32 10.75 5.79
N MET A 77 3.35 10.32 4.53
CA MET A 77 2.33 9.46 3.97
C MET A 77 2.24 8.16 4.77
N LYS A 78 1.02 7.71 5.08
CA LYS A 78 0.82 6.43 5.76
C LYS A 78 1.05 5.30 4.77
N VAL A 79 1.96 4.38 5.10
CA VAL A 79 2.29 3.24 4.25
C VAL A 79 2.21 1.96 5.06
N ILE A 80 1.41 1.02 4.58
CA ILE A 80 1.34 -0.35 5.10
C ILE A 80 2.00 -1.24 4.05
N MET A 81 3.01 -1.99 4.45
CA MET A 81 3.69 -2.93 3.56
C MET A 81 3.11 -4.32 3.73
N SER A 82 3.15 -5.13 2.68
CA SER A 82 2.73 -6.52 2.77
C SER A 82 3.65 -7.43 1.96
N SER A 83 3.74 -8.70 2.38
CA SER A 83 4.55 -9.72 1.71
C SER A 83 4.15 -11.10 2.22
N GLY A 84 4.42 -12.12 1.41
CA GLY A 84 4.34 -13.51 1.84
C GLY A 84 5.50 -13.95 2.72
N MET A 85 6.54 -13.13 2.82
CA MET A 85 7.68 -13.34 3.71
C MET A 85 7.61 -12.38 4.88
N ASN A 86 8.00 -12.83 6.06
CA ASN A 86 7.99 -11.96 7.24
C ASN A 86 9.18 -11.00 7.20
N LEU A 87 8.97 -9.86 6.56
CA LEU A 87 9.95 -8.78 6.44
C LEU A 87 9.52 -7.55 7.24
N ARG A 88 8.81 -7.78 8.35
CA ARG A 88 8.27 -6.72 9.17
C ARG A 88 9.34 -5.75 9.66
N ASP A 89 10.44 -6.28 10.20
CA ASP A 89 11.48 -5.43 10.78
C ASP A 89 12.14 -4.56 9.71
N GLU A 90 12.41 -5.11 8.54
CA GLU A 90 12.99 -4.37 7.42
C GLU A 90 12.05 -3.27 6.93
N CYS A 91 10.75 -3.57 6.87
CA CYS A 91 9.75 -2.58 6.46
C CYS A 91 9.65 -1.44 7.46
N LEU A 92 9.57 -1.75 8.74
CA LEU A 92 9.48 -0.72 9.78
C LEU A 92 10.75 0.12 9.82
N ALA A 93 11.92 -0.50 9.65
CA ALA A 93 13.20 0.22 9.60
C ALA A 93 13.28 1.15 8.39
N ALA A 94 12.62 0.81 7.29
CA ALA A 94 12.57 1.66 6.09
C ALA A 94 11.52 2.78 6.21
N GLY A 95 10.72 2.80 7.26
CA GLY A 95 9.76 3.86 7.53
C GLY A 95 8.30 3.48 7.30
N ALA A 96 7.97 2.18 7.19
CA ALA A 96 6.58 1.74 7.10
C ALA A 96 5.84 2.02 8.41
N ASN A 97 4.57 2.35 8.30
CA ASN A 97 3.71 2.54 9.46
C ASN A 97 3.26 1.20 10.03
N ASP A 98 3.14 0.18 9.17
CA ASP A 98 2.71 -1.14 9.59
C ASP A 98 3.10 -2.18 8.55
N PHE A 99 2.94 -3.46 8.89
CA PHE A 99 3.25 -4.58 8.00
C PHE A 99 2.18 -5.66 8.13
N LEU A 100 1.77 -6.24 7.01
CA LEU A 100 0.72 -7.25 6.94
C LEU A 100 1.25 -8.48 6.21
N LEU A 101 1.37 -9.59 6.92
CA LEU A 101 1.87 -10.85 6.37
C LEU A 101 0.79 -11.55 5.55
N LYS A 102 1.10 -11.93 4.32
CA LYS A 102 0.20 -12.73 3.47
C LYS A 102 0.28 -14.22 3.81
N PRO A 103 -0.82 -14.98 3.74
CA PRO A 103 -2.18 -14.53 3.47
C PRO A 103 -2.81 -13.90 4.73
N TYR A 104 -3.56 -12.84 4.53
CA TYR A 104 -4.27 -12.19 5.64
C TYR A 104 -5.77 -12.17 5.36
N MET A 105 -6.54 -12.04 6.42
CA MET A 105 -7.99 -11.90 6.30
C MET A 105 -8.36 -10.45 5.97
N PRO A 106 -9.41 -10.23 5.17
CA PRO A 106 -9.86 -8.87 4.87
C PRO A 106 -10.14 -8.04 6.12
N ASP A 107 -10.66 -8.65 7.19
CA ASP A 107 -10.91 -7.95 8.44
C ASP A 107 -9.63 -7.44 9.11
N ASP A 108 -8.53 -8.16 8.97
CA ASP A 108 -7.23 -7.73 9.52
C ASP A 108 -6.76 -6.47 8.80
N LEU A 109 -6.88 -6.45 7.48
CA LEU A 109 -6.57 -5.27 6.68
C LEU A 109 -7.45 -4.10 7.08
N LEU A 110 -8.75 -4.32 7.23
CA LEU A 110 -9.69 -3.27 7.58
C LEU A 110 -9.34 -2.63 8.93
N LYS A 111 -9.02 -3.45 9.94
CA LYS A 111 -8.59 -2.96 11.25
C LYS A 111 -7.33 -2.12 11.14
N MET A 112 -6.37 -2.58 10.35
CA MET A 112 -5.09 -1.89 10.17
C MET A 112 -5.28 -0.55 9.46
N LEU A 113 -6.14 -0.50 8.45
CA LEU A 113 -6.48 0.75 7.75
C LEU A 113 -7.12 1.75 8.72
N LYS A 114 -8.04 1.30 9.55
CA LYS A 114 -8.69 2.16 10.52
C LYS A 114 -7.73 2.67 11.60
N SER A 115 -6.77 1.84 12.00
CA SER A 115 -5.75 2.23 12.99
C SER A 115 -4.80 3.30 12.45
N ASN A 116 -4.62 3.37 11.14
CA ASN A 116 -3.71 4.29 10.49
C ASN A 116 -4.42 5.46 9.80
N SER A 117 -5.70 5.60 10.02
CA SER A 117 -6.46 6.69 9.39
C SER A 117 -6.60 7.93 10.28
#